data_f3bfecad102e440f0aca62fa6c304501
#
_entry.id   f3bfecad102e440f0aca62fa6c304501
#
_cell.length_a   1.000
_cell.length_b   1.000
_cell.length_c   1.000
_cell.angle_alpha   90.00
_cell.angle_beta   90.00
_cell.angle_gamma   90.00
#
_symmetry.space_group_name_H-M   'P 1'
#
loop_
_entity.id
_entity.type
_entity.pdbx_description
1 polymer ?
#
loop_
_entity_poly.entity_id
_entity_poly.type
_entity_poly.pdbx_seq_one_letter_code
_entity_poly.pdbx_strand_id
1 'polypeptide(L)'
;MKRFLRAAALVAGACVVLVLPLRTTRAQQRDGDVRLARLDSSTRVAVAAVIDSARRTRLPTEPLIDKALEGEKKGADGGRIVIAVRGLYAELRSARAALGAGASIDEINAGANALHAGVPMRNLAQLRSASQRAGRTHVTLPLTVATDLIARGVPVAIASDVVLSLARAGLRDADYTMFQRNVRVDIENGADAATAAQTRARGAMLHTGRAS
;
A
#
# COMPACT_ATOMS: atom_id res chain seq x y z
N MET A 1 -48.71 43.94 -52.43
CA MET A 1 -49.03 45.03 -51.47
C MET A 1 -48.33 44.79 -50.17
N LYS A 2 -47.55 45.80 -49.74
CA LYS A 2 -47.04 46.06 -48.37
C LYS A 2 -46.13 44.98 -47.72
N ARG A 3 -44.78 45.13 -47.74
CA ARG A 3 -43.90 45.93 -46.81
C ARG A 3 -44.22 45.63 -45.36
N PHE A 4 -43.23 45.03 -44.60
CA PHE A 4 -42.55 45.70 -43.52
C PHE A 4 -41.30 44.93 -43.06
N LEU A 5 -40.20 45.62 -43.06
CA LEU A 5 -38.91 45.39 -42.40
C LEU A 5 -39.06 45.37 -40.85
N ARG A 6 -38.13 44.71 -40.20
CA ARG A 6 -37.43 45.07 -38.91
C ARG A 6 -37.18 43.78 -38.14
N ALA A 7 -36.12 43.55 -37.46
CA ALA A 7 -34.84 44.21 -37.19
C ALA A 7 -33.95 43.14 -36.53
N ALA A 8 -32.65 43.26 -36.73
CA ALA A 8 -31.61 42.45 -36.11
C ALA A 8 -31.55 42.64 -34.57
N ALA A 9 -31.33 41.57 -33.83
CA ALA A 9 -30.73 41.67 -32.48
C ALA A 9 -29.69 40.53 -32.33
N LEU A 10 -28.44 40.94 -32.49
CA LEU A 10 -27.25 40.21 -32.11
C LEU A 10 -27.22 40.14 -30.56
N VAL A 11 -27.33 38.95 -29.99
CA VAL A 11 -26.95 38.69 -28.59
C VAL A 11 -25.66 37.90 -28.63
N ALA A 12 -24.55 38.63 -28.43
CA ALA A 12 -23.23 38.05 -28.16
C ALA A 12 -23.23 37.50 -26.73
N GLY A 13 -23.45 36.19 -26.59
CA GLY A 13 -23.26 35.46 -25.36
C GLY A 13 -21.78 35.20 -25.13
N ALA A 14 -21.11 35.99 -24.30
CA ALA A 14 -19.75 35.73 -23.86
C ALA A 14 -19.73 34.45 -22.99
N CYS A 15 -19.22 33.33 -23.52
CA CYS A 15 -18.83 32.18 -22.73
C CYS A 15 -17.61 32.58 -21.88
N VAL A 16 -17.85 32.94 -20.63
CA VAL A 16 -16.81 33.05 -19.62
C VAL A 16 -16.42 31.63 -19.24
N VAL A 17 -15.36 31.09 -19.86
CA VAL A 17 -14.70 29.85 -19.43
C VAL A 17 -14.01 30.15 -18.11
N LEU A 18 -14.64 29.76 -17.02
CA LEU A 18 -14.06 29.83 -15.68
C LEU A 18 -12.93 28.79 -15.61
N VAL A 19 -11.71 29.20 -15.94
CA VAL A 19 -10.50 28.41 -15.72
C VAL A 19 -10.25 28.44 -14.22
N LEU A 20 -10.77 27.44 -13.51
CA LEU A 20 -10.38 27.15 -12.13
C LEU A 20 -8.92 26.67 -12.13
N PRO A 21 -7.99 27.38 -11.48
CA PRO A 21 -6.61 26.93 -11.41
C PRO A 21 -6.54 25.69 -10.52
N LEU A 22 -6.05 24.60 -11.10
CA LEU A 22 -5.60 23.40 -10.38
C LEU A 22 -4.46 23.75 -9.40
N ARG A 23 -4.82 24.32 -8.25
CA ARG A 23 -3.86 24.72 -7.19
C ARG A 23 -3.58 23.63 -6.15
N THR A 24 -4.23 22.46 -6.24
CA THR A 24 -4.16 21.43 -5.19
C THR A 24 -2.88 20.61 -5.21
N THR A 25 -2.21 20.46 -6.37
CA THR A 25 -0.99 19.63 -6.49
C THR A 25 0.27 20.30 -5.93
N ARG A 26 0.33 21.63 -5.93
CA ARG A 26 1.52 22.37 -5.46
C ARG A 26 1.62 22.52 -3.93
N ALA A 27 0.48 22.54 -3.24
CA ALA A 27 0.46 22.66 -1.78
C ALA A 27 0.99 21.38 -1.12
N GLN A 28 0.54 20.21 -1.57
CA GLN A 28 0.99 18.90 -1.06
C GLN A 28 2.47 18.62 -1.36
N GLN A 29 3.00 19.19 -2.44
CA GLN A 29 4.41 19.10 -2.80
C GLN A 29 5.29 19.98 -1.90
N ARG A 30 4.76 21.13 -1.45
CA ARG A 30 5.46 22.05 -0.53
C ARG A 30 5.55 21.48 0.89
N ASP A 31 4.49 20.81 1.39
CA ASP A 31 4.49 20.23 2.73
C ASP A 31 5.54 19.10 2.87
N GLY A 32 5.71 18.27 1.83
CA GLY A 32 6.77 17.25 1.79
C GLY A 32 8.17 17.88 1.83
N ASP A 33 8.39 18.94 1.08
CA ASP A 33 9.67 19.67 1.02
C ASP A 33 9.98 20.37 2.36
N VAL A 34 8.97 20.93 3.02
CA VAL A 34 9.14 21.61 4.33
C VAL A 34 9.54 20.61 5.42
N ARG A 35 8.93 19.42 5.47
CA ARG A 35 9.30 18.38 6.44
C ARG A 35 10.75 17.92 6.24
N LEU A 36 11.18 17.80 5.00
CA LEU A 36 12.54 17.41 4.63
C LEU A 36 13.60 18.50 4.92
N ALA A 37 13.19 19.73 5.26
CA ALA A 37 14.12 20.83 5.61
C ALA A 37 14.98 20.52 6.83
N ARG A 38 14.64 19.53 7.65
CA ARG A 38 15.44 19.03 8.77
C ARG A 38 16.68 18.25 8.35
N LEU A 39 16.65 17.67 7.15
CA LEU A 39 17.79 16.95 6.58
C LEU A 39 18.88 17.95 6.14
N ASP A 40 20.13 17.53 6.20
CA ASP A 40 21.20 18.28 5.56
C ASP A 40 20.95 18.45 4.05
N SER A 41 21.59 19.44 3.44
CA SER A 41 21.32 19.82 2.06
C SER A 41 21.52 18.68 1.06
N SER A 42 22.58 17.88 1.22
CA SER A 42 22.92 16.78 0.30
C SER A 42 21.92 15.63 0.41
N THR A 43 21.59 15.22 1.62
CA THR A 43 20.59 14.17 1.92
C THR A 43 19.23 14.58 1.41
N ARG A 44 18.81 15.83 1.66
CA ARG A 44 17.53 16.36 1.19
C ARG A 44 17.40 16.28 -0.33
N VAL A 45 18.42 16.70 -1.08
CA VAL A 45 18.43 16.64 -2.55
C VAL A 45 18.30 15.19 -3.03
N ALA A 46 19.08 14.28 -2.44
CA ALA A 46 19.04 12.87 -2.82
C ALA A 46 17.69 12.20 -2.52
N VAL A 47 17.09 12.49 -1.35
CA VAL A 47 15.75 11.98 -0.96
C VAL A 47 14.68 12.56 -1.88
N ALA A 48 14.70 13.86 -2.16
CA ALA A 48 13.77 14.51 -3.06
C ALA A 48 13.77 13.87 -4.46
N ALA A 49 14.94 13.53 -5.00
CA ALA A 49 15.06 12.85 -6.29
C ALA A 49 14.38 11.47 -6.32
N VAL A 50 14.43 10.71 -5.19
CA VAL A 50 13.72 9.43 -5.05
C VAL A 50 12.21 9.64 -5.00
N ILE A 51 11.75 10.63 -4.22
CA ILE A 51 10.33 10.98 -4.12
C ILE A 51 9.77 11.41 -5.48
N ASP A 52 10.51 12.22 -6.24
CA ASP A 52 10.09 12.62 -7.59
C ASP A 52 10.02 11.43 -8.55
N SER A 53 10.90 10.44 -8.38
CA SER A 53 10.83 9.19 -9.14
C SER A 53 9.58 8.38 -8.78
N ALA A 54 9.23 8.34 -7.50
CA ALA A 54 7.99 7.69 -7.04
C ALA A 54 6.74 8.39 -7.61
N ARG A 55 6.69 9.72 -7.60
CA ARG A 55 5.60 10.51 -8.21
C ARG A 55 5.42 10.21 -9.69
N ARG A 56 6.51 10.21 -10.46
CA ARG A 56 6.47 9.89 -11.90
C ARG A 56 5.92 8.51 -12.19
N THR A 57 6.17 7.55 -11.30
CA THR A 57 5.71 6.17 -11.42
C THR A 57 4.42 5.90 -10.67
N ARG A 58 3.75 6.93 -10.13
CA ARG A 58 2.48 6.85 -9.36
C ARG A 58 2.59 5.90 -8.17
N LEU A 59 3.74 5.87 -7.52
CA LEU A 59 3.92 5.16 -6.25
C LEU A 59 3.63 6.09 -5.07
N PRO A 60 3.23 5.55 -3.91
CA PRO A 60 3.04 6.34 -2.71
C PRO A 60 4.35 7.01 -2.29
N THR A 61 4.29 8.32 -2.01
CA THR A 61 5.46 9.11 -1.61
C THR A 61 5.57 9.31 -0.11
N GLU A 62 4.43 9.26 0.59
CA GLU A 62 4.38 9.48 2.03
C GLU A 62 5.28 8.52 2.81
N PRO A 63 5.28 7.20 2.56
CA PRO A 63 6.19 6.29 3.26
C PRO A 63 7.67 6.61 3.07
N LEU A 64 8.05 7.19 1.91
CA LEU A 64 9.43 7.58 1.64
C LEU A 64 9.84 8.80 2.46
N ILE A 65 8.93 9.77 2.62
CA ILE A 65 9.12 10.95 3.46
C ILE A 65 9.23 10.52 4.91
N ASP A 66 8.30 9.69 5.39
CA ASP A 66 8.30 9.17 6.76
C ASP A 66 9.59 8.40 7.07
N LYS A 67 10.08 7.60 6.11
CA LYS A 67 11.34 6.86 6.25
C LYS A 67 12.55 7.77 6.39
N ALA A 68 12.58 8.87 5.64
CA ALA A 68 13.64 9.87 5.75
C ALA A 68 13.61 10.57 7.11
N LEU A 69 12.42 10.97 7.58
CA LEU A 69 12.23 11.63 8.87
C LEU A 69 12.49 10.68 10.06
N GLU A 70 12.15 9.39 9.91
CA GLU A 70 12.50 8.36 10.90
C GLU A 70 14.02 8.26 11.06
N GLY A 71 14.76 8.25 9.95
CA GLY A 71 16.21 8.19 9.96
C GLY A 71 16.83 9.42 10.64
N GLU A 72 16.35 10.61 10.31
CA GLU A 72 16.77 11.87 10.93
C GLU A 72 16.51 11.86 12.44
N LYS A 73 15.29 11.50 12.86
CA LYS A 73 14.93 11.41 14.28
C LYS A 73 15.79 10.43 15.06
N LYS A 74 16.27 9.36 14.42
CA LYS A 74 17.20 8.37 15.01
C LYS A 74 18.66 8.80 14.97
N GLY A 75 18.98 9.98 14.42
CA GLY A 75 20.35 10.47 14.27
C GLY A 75 21.19 9.67 13.24
N ALA A 76 20.54 9.04 12.28
CA ALA A 76 21.27 8.33 11.23
C ALA A 76 22.00 9.32 10.30
N ASP A 77 23.18 8.94 9.83
CA ASP A 77 23.88 9.73 8.81
C ASP A 77 23.09 9.79 7.49
N GLY A 78 23.33 10.87 6.73
CA GLY A 78 22.59 11.12 5.49
C GLY A 78 22.69 9.98 4.47
N GLY A 79 23.86 9.33 4.38
CA GLY A 79 24.06 8.19 3.48
C GLY A 79 23.15 7.02 3.82
N ARG A 80 23.01 6.69 5.11
CA ARG A 80 22.11 5.63 5.60
C ARG A 80 20.64 5.97 5.34
N ILE A 81 20.25 7.23 5.55
CA ILE A 81 18.90 7.72 5.24
C ILE A 81 18.59 7.49 3.76
N VAL A 82 19.48 7.92 2.87
CA VAL A 82 19.28 7.76 1.41
C VAL A 82 19.20 6.29 1.01
N ILE A 83 20.05 5.42 1.56
CA ILE A 83 19.99 3.96 1.33
C ILE A 83 18.65 3.38 1.76
N ALA A 84 18.16 3.72 2.95
CA ALA A 84 16.88 3.24 3.47
C ALA A 84 15.69 3.69 2.60
N VAL A 85 15.68 4.97 2.18
CA VAL A 85 14.63 5.51 1.31
C VAL A 85 14.65 4.84 -0.08
N ARG A 86 15.84 4.61 -0.66
CA ARG A 86 15.97 3.88 -1.93
C ARG A 86 15.54 2.43 -1.81
N GLY A 87 15.84 1.77 -0.70
CA GLY A 87 15.39 0.41 -0.40
C GLY A 87 13.86 0.33 -0.40
N LEU A 88 13.21 1.20 0.37
CA LEU A 88 11.75 1.26 0.41
C LEU A 88 11.13 1.59 -0.97
N TYR A 89 11.75 2.49 -1.74
CA TYR A 89 11.30 2.77 -3.10
C TYR A 89 11.37 1.52 -4.00
N ALA A 90 12.42 0.71 -3.89
CA ALA A 90 12.55 -0.55 -4.61
C ALA A 90 11.47 -1.57 -4.19
N GLU A 91 11.16 -1.66 -2.89
CA GLU A 91 10.09 -2.50 -2.36
C GLU A 91 8.71 -2.07 -2.87
N LEU A 92 8.40 -0.77 -2.87
CA LEU A 92 7.15 -0.22 -3.44
C LEU A 92 7.00 -0.54 -4.94
N ARG A 93 8.09 -0.42 -5.71
CA ARG A 93 8.10 -0.80 -7.14
C ARG A 93 7.82 -2.30 -7.32
N SER A 94 8.49 -3.13 -6.53
CA SER A 94 8.34 -4.59 -6.58
C SER A 94 6.94 -5.03 -6.17
N ALA A 95 6.38 -4.41 -5.13
CA ALA A 95 4.99 -4.64 -4.70
C ALA A 95 4.00 -4.28 -5.82
N ARG A 96 4.16 -3.10 -6.45
CA ARG A 96 3.34 -2.69 -7.59
C ARG A 96 3.45 -3.67 -8.76
N ALA A 97 4.65 -4.14 -9.08
CA ALA A 97 4.87 -5.10 -10.16
C ALA A 97 4.19 -6.45 -9.86
N ALA A 98 4.26 -6.94 -8.63
CA ALA A 98 3.66 -8.21 -8.22
C ALA A 98 2.13 -8.14 -8.12
N LEU A 99 1.59 -7.03 -7.62
CA LEU A 99 0.15 -6.84 -7.38
C LEU A 99 -0.60 -6.35 -8.63
N GLY A 100 0.12 -5.85 -9.63
CA GLY A 100 -0.42 -5.39 -10.90
C GLY A 100 -0.82 -3.91 -10.93
N ALA A 101 -1.14 -3.42 -12.13
CA ALA A 101 -1.40 -2.00 -12.39
C ALA A 101 -2.62 -1.44 -11.65
N GLY A 102 -3.60 -2.28 -11.32
CA GLY A 102 -4.81 -1.92 -10.58
C GLY A 102 -4.65 -1.94 -9.05
N ALA A 103 -3.44 -2.21 -8.52
CA ALA A 103 -3.22 -2.21 -7.08
C ALA A 103 -3.43 -0.80 -6.49
N SER A 104 -4.17 -0.72 -5.39
CA SER A 104 -4.38 0.51 -4.64
C SER A 104 -3.09 0.95 -3.92
N ILE A 105 -3.07 2.21 -3.46
CA ILE A 105 -1.96 2.73 -2.65
C ILE A 105 -1.77 1.87 -1.39
N ASP A 106 -2.85 1.50 -0.72
CA ASP A 106 -2.81 0.69 0.50
C ASP A 106 -2.27 -0.72 0.23
N GLU A 107 -2.63 -1.32 -0.89
CA GLU A 107 -2.10 -2.63 -1.31
C GLU A 107 -0.62 -2.57 -1.64
N ILE A 108 -0.17 -1.49 -2.29
CA ILE A 108 1.25 -1.28 -2.60
C ILE A 108 2.05 -1.12 -1.31
N ASN A 109 1.54 -0.35 -0.34
CA ASN A 109 2.16 -0.16 0.96
C ASN A 109 2.22 -1.47 1.75
N ALA A 110 1.10 -2.20 1.84
CA ALA A 110 1.06 -3.50 2.50
C ALA A 110 1.99 -4.52 1.83
N GLY A 111 2.06 -4.50 0.49
CA GLY A 111 2.98 -5.33 -0.28
C GLY A 111 4.45 -4.99 -0.03
N ALA A 112 4.80 -3.72 0.02
CA ALA A 112 6.16 -3.28 0.35
C ALA A 112 6.55 -3.71 1.77
N ASN A 113 5.66 -3.55 2.75
CA ASN A 113 5.88 -4.01 4.12
C ASN A 113 6.07 -5.54 4.19
N ALA A 114 5.30 -6.30 3.42
CA ALA A 114 5.45 -7.75 3.33
C ALA A 114 6.80 -8.16 2.70
N LEU A 115 7.24 -7.48 1.64
CA LEU A 115 8.57 -7.69 1.04
C LEU A 115 9.68 -7.34 2.03
N HIS A 116 9.54 -6.24 2.76
CA HIS A 116 10.47 -5.84 3.82
C HIS A 116 10.56 -6.89 4.93
N ALA A 117 9.45 -7.52 5.30
CA ALA A 117 9.41 -8.62 6.25
C ALA A 117 9.97 -9.95 5.68
N GLY A 118 10.38 -9.98 4.42
CA GLY A 118 11.00 -11.13 3.76
C GLY A 118 10.05 -12.00 2.95
N VAL A 119 8.77 -11.62 2.80
CA VAL A 119 7.83 -12.36 1.94
C VAL A 119 8.30 -12.29 0.48
N PRO A 120 8.50 -13.43 -0.20
CA PRO A 120 8.94 -13.41 -1.59
C PRO A 120 7.94 -12.73 -2.53
N MET A 121 8.43 -11.98 -3.51
CA MET A 121 7.59 -11.27 -4.48
C MET A 121 6.58 -12.19 -5.20
N ARG A 122 6.96 -13.43 -5.51
CA ARG A 122 6.04 -14.43 -6.09
C ARG A 122 4.81 -14.71 -5.22
N ASN A 123 4.95 -14.64 -3.89
CA ASN A 123 3.85 -14.90 -2.97
C ASN A 123 2.82 -13.76 -2.99
N LEU A 124 3.25 -12.50 -3.21
CA LEU A 124 2.33 -11.38 -3.43
C LEU A 124 1.48 -11.61 -4.68
N ALA A 125 2.09 -12.02 -5.80
CA ALA A 125 1.39 -12.31 -7.04
C ALA A 125 0.43 -13.50 -6.90
N GLN A 126 0.84 -14.55 -6.20
CA GLN A 126 0.00 -15.71 -5.91
C GLN A 126 -1.20 -15.33 -5.02
N LEU A 127 -0.96 -14.49 -3.99
CA LEU A 127 -2.02 -14.00 -3.10
C LEU A 127 -3.04 -13.15 -3.85
N ARG A 128 -2.58 -12.24 -4.74
CA ARG A 128 -3.46 -11.48 -5.63
C ARG A 128 -4.33 -12.41 -6.46
N SER A 129 -3.71 -13.40 -7.15
CA SER A 129 -4.43 -14.34 -8.00
C SER A 129 -5.41 -15.23 -7.21
N ALA A 130 -5.04 -15.67 -6.01
CA ALA A 130 -5.92 -16.46 -5.14
C ALA A 130 -7.12 -15.64 -4.67
N SER A 131 -6.90 -14.40 -4.23
CA SER A 131 -7.96 -13.48 -3.80
C SER A 131 -8.94 -13.17 -4.93
N GLN A 132 -8.44 -12.90 -6.13
CA GLN A 132 -9.30 -12.65 -7.30
C GLN A 132 -10.17 -13.84 -7.66
N ARG A 133 -9.62 -15.08 -7.63
CA ARG A 133 -10.40 -16.30 -7.86
C ARG A 133 -11.49 -16.52 -6.81
N ALA A 134 -11.24 -16.07 -5.59
CA ALA A 134 -12.22 -16.09 -4.51
C ALA A 134 -13.20 -14.90 -4.52
N GLY A 135 -13.22 -14.12 -5.61
CA GLY A 135 -14.11 -12.95 -5.75
C GLY A 135 -13.72 -11.74 -4.89
N ARG A 136 -12.50 -11.69 -4.36
CA ARG A 136 -12.01 -10.58 -3.53
C ARG A 136 -11.27 -9.55 -4.37
N THR A 137 -11.56 -8.30 -4.12
CA THR A 137 -10.95 -7.17 -4.85
C THR A 137 -9.65 -6.68 -4.21
N HIS A 138 -9.49 -6.89 -2.89
CA HIS A 138 -8.38 -6.33 -2.12
C HIS A 138 -7.55 -7.40 -1.41
N VAL A 139 -6.23 -7.16 -1.31
CA VAL A 139 -5.27 -8.04 -0.63
C VAL A 139 -4.55 -7.35 0.53
N THR A 140 -4.94 -6.13 0.88
CA THR A 140 -4.31 -5.36 1.97
C THR A 140 -4.31 -6.14 3.27
N LEU A 141 -5.47 -6.64 3.71
CA LEU A 141 -5.59 -7.36 4.97
C LEU A 141 -4.80 -8.67 4.98
N PRO A 142 -4.89 -9.57 3.97
CA PRO A 142 -4.03 -10.75 3.89
C PRO A 142 -2.52 -10.43 3.98
N LEU A 143 -2.04 -9.39 3.29
CA LEU A 143 -0.65 -8.96 3.35
C LEU A 143 -0.26 -8.44 4.74
N THR A 144 -1.14 -7.66 5.37
CA THR A 144 -0.94 -7.16 6.74
C THR A 144 -0.88 -8.32 7.75
N VAL A 145 -1.75 -9.33 7.60
CA VAL A 145 -1.74 -10.53 8.44
C VAL A 145 -0.44 -11.30 8.28
N ALA A 146 0.06 -11.49 7.04
CA ALA A 146 1.34 -12.14 6.82
C ALA A 146 2.48 -11.41 7.53
N THR A 147 2.53 -10.08 7.42
CA THR A 147 3.55 -9.24 8.08
C THR A 147 3.45 -9.32 9.61
N ASP A 148 2.25 -9.30 10.18
CA ASP A 148 2.03 -9.41 11.62
C ASP A 148 2.45 -10.80 12.16
N LEU A 149 2.14 -11.87 11.45
CA LEU A 149 2.59 -13.23 11.81
C LEU A 149 4.12 -13.30 11.88
N ILE A 150 4.80 -12.75 10.88
CA ILE A 150 6.27 -12.72 10.83
C ILE A 150 6.83 -11.90 12.00
N ALA A 151 6.26 -10.73 12.28
CA ALA A 151 6.65 -9.89 13.40
C ALA A 151 6.47 -10.58 14.77
N ARG A 152 5.57 -11.56 14.86
CA ARG A 152 5.34 -12.40 16.05
C ARG A 152 6.20 -13.66 16.09
N GLY A 153 7.15 -13.82 15.19
CA GLY A 153 8.09 -14.93 15.16
C GLY A 153 7.63 -16.14 14.32
N VAL A 154 6.53 -16.04 13.59
CA VAL A 154 6.18 -17.11 12.62
C VAL A 154 7.19 -17.06 11.47
N PRO A 155 7.84 -18.17 11.12
CA PRO A 155 8.77 -18.22 9.99
C PRO A 155 8.12 -17.74 8.69
N VAL A 156 8.85 -16.96 7.88
CA VAL A 156 8.34 -16.34 6.66
C VAL A 156 7.66 -17.33 5.72
N ALA A 157 8.24 -18.51 5.53
CA ALA A 157 7.65 -19.56 4.68
C ALA A 157 6.27 -19.99 5.21
N ILE A 158 6.16 -20.26 6.51
CA ILE A 158 4.92 -20.68 7.15
C ILE A 158 3.86 -19.59 7.11
N ALA A 159 4.23 -18.34 7.44
CA ALA A 159 3.31 -17.20 7.38
C ALA A 159 2.76 -17.00 5.95
N SER A 160 3.63 -17.10 4.95
CA SER A 160 3.25 -16.98 3.54
C SER A 160 2.31 -18.10 3.10
N ASP A 161 2.63 -19.35 3.43
CA ASP A 161 1.83 -20.51 3.04
C ASP A 161 0.46 -20.52 3.73
N VAL A 162 0.41 -20.17 5.01
CA VAL A 162 -0.82 -20.02 5.78
C VAL A 162 -1.74 -18.98 5.14
N VAL A 163 -1.24 -17.76 4.93
CA VAL A 163 -2.07 -16.69 4.38
C VAL A 163 -2.53 -17.01 2.94
N LEU A 164 -1.68 -17.63 2.14
CA LEU A 164 -2.06 -18.08 0.79
C LEU A 164 -3.14 -19.17 0.83
N SER A 165 -3.07 -20.09 1.77
CA SER A 165 -4.08 -21.15 1.96
C SER A 165 -5.43 -20.55 2.39
N LEU A 166 -5.42 -19.60 3.32
CA LEU A 166 -6.63 -18.86 3.74
C LEU A 166 -7.26 -18.08 2.56
N ALA A 167 -6.42 -17.46 1.73
CA ALA A 167 -6.90 -16.74 0.54
C ALA A 167 -7.54 -17.70 -0.49
N ARG A 168 -6.93 -18.87 -0.71
CA ARG A 168 -7.47 -19.92 -1.60
C ARG A 168 -8.79 -20.48 -1.09
N ALA A 169 -8.94 -20.60 0.22
CA ALA A 169 -10.20 -21.02 0.87
C ALA A 169 -11.28 -19.93 0.88
N GLY A 170 -10.98 -18.73 0.36
CA GLY A 170 -11.96 -17.65 0.23
C GLY A 170 -12.34 -16.95 1.55
N LEU A 171 -11.48 -17.00 2.56
CA LEU A 171 -11.75 -16.34 3.85
C LEU A 171 -12.10 -14.87 3.68
N ARG A 172 -13.11 -14.40 4.42
CA ARG A 172 -13.53 -13.00 4.47
C ARG A 172 -12.68 -12.21 5.47
N ASP A 173 -12.79 -10.89 5.44
CA ASP A 173 -12.00 -10.01 6.30
C ASP A 173 -12.23 -10.26 7.80
N ALA A 174 -13.48 -10.57 8.19
CA ALA A 174 -13.79 -10.94 9.56
C ALA A 174 -13.06 -12.22 10.00
N ASP A 175 -12.93 -13.20 9.09
CA ASP A 175 -12.25 -14.47 9.35
C ASP A 175 -10.74 -14.25 9.53
N TYR A 176 -10.12 -13.38 8.70
CA TYR A 176 -8.71 -12.98 8.85
C TYR A 176 -8.46 -12.28 10.18
N THR A 177 -9.35 -11.35 10.57
CA THR A 177 -9.23 -10.64 11.84
C THR A 177 -9.33 -11.60 13.03
N MET A 178 -10.27 -12.53 12.98
CA MET A 178 -10.44 -13.56 14.01
C MET A 178 -9.23 -14.51 14.06
N PHE A 179 -8.76 -14.97 12.91
CA PHE A 179 -7.57 -15.80 12.78
C PHE A 179 -6.35 -15.12 13.43
N GLN A 180 -6.06 -13.88 13.05
CA GLN A 180 -4.94 -13.10 13.58
C GLN A 180 -5.02 -12.95 15.09
N ARG A 181 -6.20 -12.62 15.62
CA ARG A 181 -6.42 -12.50 17.07
C ARG A 181 -6.17 -13.81 17.79
N ASN A 182 -6.69 -14.92 17.25
CA ASN A 182 -6.55 -16.25 17.89
C ASN A 182 -5.08 -16.70 17.90
N VAL A 183 -4.34 -16.52 16.79
CA VAL A 183 -2.90 -16.82 16.74
C VAL A 183 -2.14 -15.99 17.76
N ARG A 184 -2.45 -14.69 17.87
CA ARG A 184 -1.83 -13.82 18.87
C ARG A 184 -2.04 -14.35 20.29
N VAL A 185 -3.27 -14.67 20.64
CA VAL A 185 -3.63 -15.19 21.99
C VAL A 185 -2.88 -16.49 22.28
N ASP A 186 -2.78 -17.41 21.31
CA ASP A 186 -2.06 -18.67 21.49
C ASP A 186 -0.57 -18.43 21.77
N ILE A 187 0.06 -17.51 21.03
CA ILE A 187 1.47 -17.13 21.23
C ILE A 187 1.66 -16.47 22.60
N GLU A 188 0.78 -15.54 22.99
CA GLU A 188 0.82 -14.89 24.30
C GLU A 188 0.65 -15.90 25.45
N ASN A 189 -0.05 -17.03 25.22
CA ASN A 189 -0.20 -18.13 26.15
C ASN A 189 0.94 -19.19 26.07
N GLY A 190 2.00 -18.90 25.32
CA GLY A 190 3.21 -19.73 25.26
C GLY A 190 3.23 -20.79 24.17
N ALA A 191 2.29 -20.75 23.23
CA ALA A 191 2.33 -21.67 22.09
C ALA A 191 3.46 -21.28 21.12
N ASP A 192 4.08 -22.27 20.50
CA ASP A 192 5.00 -22.07 19.39
C ASP A 192 4.30 -21.32 18.25
N ALA A 193 4.94 -20.25 17.74
CA ALA A 193 4.32 -19.34 16.79
C ALA A 193 3.93 -20.02 15.46
N ALA A 194 4.77 -20.93 14.97
CA ALA A 194 4.50 -21.68 13.73
C ALA A 194 3.32 -22.64 13.93
N THR A 195 3.31 -23.36 15.04
CA THR A 195 2.25 -24.31 15.40
C THR A 195 0.91 -23.59 15.58
N ALA A 196 0.89 -22.47 16.30
CA ALA A 196 -0.29 -21.65 16.50
C ALA A 196 -0.89 -21.20 15.16
N ALA A 197 -0.06 -20.61 14.27
CA ALA A 197 -0.50 -20.15 12.96
C ALA A 197 -1.08 -21.29 12.11
N GLN A 198 -0.41 -22.44 12.01
CA GLN A 198 -0.87 -23.59 11.24
C GLN A 198 -2.15 -24.20 11.78
N THR A 199 -2.26 -24.35 13.10
CA THR A 199 -3.44 -24.96 13.75
C THR A 199 -4.67 -24.08 13.58
N ARG A 200 -4.53 -22.75 13.82
CA ARG A 200 -5.63 -21.81 13.64
C ARG A 200 -6.05 -21.67 12.18
N ALA A 201 -5.12 -21.74 11.22
CA ALA A 201 -5.44 -21.74 9.80
C ALA A 201 -6.28 -22.94 9.39
N ARG A 202 -5.92 -24.14 9.84
CA ARG A 202 -6.73 -25.36 9.59
C ARG A 202 -8.13 -25.23 10.14
N GLY A 203 -8.28 -24.73 11.37
CA GLY A 203 -9.58 -24.46 11.98
C GLY A 203 -10.42 -23.46 11.18
N ALA A 204 -9.83 -22.34 10.76
CA ALA A 204 -10.52 -21.31 9.98
C ALA A 204 -11.03 -21.87 8.63
N MET A 205 -10.23 -22.67 7.93
CA MET A 205 -10.63 -23.28 6.65
C MET A 205 -11.76 -24.31 6.80
N LEU A 206 -11.80 -25.08 7.90
CA LEU A 206 -12.89 -26.02 8.17
C LEU A 206 -14.25 -25.32 8.40
N HIS A 207 -14.24 -24.13 8.97
CA HIS A 207 -15.47 -23.36 9.19
C HIS A 207 -16.04 -22.77 7.90
N THR A 208 -15.20 -22.36 6.95
CA THR A 208 -15.66 -21.85 5.64
C THR A 208 -16.28 -22.95 4.77
N GLY A 209 -15.76 -24.17 4.79
CA GLY A 209 -16.31 -25.32 4.05
C GLY A 209 -17.65 -25.87 4.54
N ARG A 210 -18.11 -25.42 5.72
CA ARG A 210 -19.44 -25.81 6.28
C ARG A 210 -20.53 -24.78 6.02
N ALA A 211 -20.18 -23.60 5.53
CA ALA A 211 -21.12 -22.48 5.31
C ALA A 211 -21.50 -22.33 3.82
N SER A 212 -21.01 -23.19 2.94
CA SER A 212 -21.34 -23.32 1.52
C SER A 212 -22.19 -24.58 1.28
#